data_2dd83d2aba783f89a2cc05fabae9b1b0
#
_entry.id   2dd83d2aba783f89a2cc05fabae9b1b0
#
_cell.length_a   1.000
_cell.length_b   1.000
_cell.length_c   1.000
_cell.angle_alpha   90.00
_cell.angle_beta   90.00
_cell.angle_gamma   90.00
#
_symmetry.space_group_name_H-M   'P 1'
#
loop_
_entity.id
_entity.type
_entity.pdbx_description
1 polymer ?
#
loop_
_entity_poly.entity_id
_entity_poly.type
_entity_poly.pdbx_seq_one_letter_code
_entity_poly.pdbx_strand_id
1 'polypeptide(L)' 'MTPEEIQAIRKKLCVSQERFAHLLGTTVVTVNRWENGKAKPSRLYVKELKELRNNYASCVCRRKELEES' A
#
# COMPACT_ATOMS: atom_id res chain seq x y z
N MET A 1 -3.69 11.10 6.33
CA MET A 1 -4.17 10.12 5.36
C MET A 1 -5.18 9.20 6.02
N THR A 2 -6.29 8.93 5.36
CA THR A 2 -7.35 8.12 5.94
C THR A 2 -7.15 6.65 5.61
N PRO A 3 -7.79 5.74 6.38
CA PRO A 3 -7.70 4.31 6.05
C PRO A 3 -8.19 4.02 4.64
N GLU A 4 -9.22 4.69 4.20
CA GLU A 4 -9.74 4.50 2.85
C GLU A 4 -8.73 4.89 1.79
N GLU A 5 -7.97 5.94 2.03
CA GLU A 5 -6.95 6.35 1.08
C GLU A 5 -5.84 5.32 0.98
N ILE A 6 -5.46 4.76 2.11
CA ILE A 6 -4.42 3.73 2.12
C ILE A 6 -4.90 2.49 1.37
N GLN A 7 -6.13 2.07 1.62
CA GLN A 7 -6.70 0.94 0.90
C GLN A 7 -6.78 1.22 -0.59
N ALA A 8 -7.16 2.43 -0.95
CA ALA A 8 -7.28 2.81 -2.36
C ALA A 8 -5.92 2.73 -3.05
N ILE A 9 -4.87 3.18 -2.39
CA ILE A 9 -3.53 3.10 -2.95
C ILE A 9 -3.14 1.64 -3.16
N ARG A 10 -3.37 0.80 -2.15
CA ARG A 10 -3.04 -0.61 -2.24
C ARG A 10 -3.80 -1.30 -3.36
N LYS A 11 -5.09 -1.02 -3.47
CA LYS A 11 -5.91 -1.62 -4.52
C LYS A 11 -5.49 -1.15 -5.89
N LYS A 12 -5.07 0.08 -5.99
CA LYS A 12 -4.58 0.62 -7.25
C LYS A 12 -3.32 -0.10 -7.70
N LEU A 13 -2.48 -0.48 -6.73
CA LEU A 13 -1.28 -1.25 -7.01
C LEU A 13 -1.57 -2.73 -7.23
N CYS A 14 -2.77 -3.16 -6.89
CA CYS A 14 -3.19 -4.56 -7.03
C CYS A 14 -2.30 -5.52 -6.26
N VAL A 15 -1.93 -5.14 -5.06
CA VAL A 15 -1.07 -5.98 -4.22
C VAL A 15 -1.80 -6.34 -2.94
N SER A 16 -1.35 -7.41 -2.29
CA SER A 16 -1.89 -7.82 -1.01
C SER A 16 -1.35 -6.90 0.09
N GLN A 17 -1.94 -6.99 1.29
CA GLN A 17 -1.43 -6.24 2.42
C GLN A 17 0.02 -6.60 2.72
N GLU A 18 0.33 -7.87 2.60
CA GLU A 18 1.68 -8.36 2.86
C GLU A 18 2.69 -7.76 1.88
N ARG A 19 2.34 -7.78 0.60
CA ARG A 19 3.20 -7.21 -0.42
C ARG A 19 3.34 -5.71 -0.25
N PHE A 20 2.24 -5.06 0.08
CA PHE A 20 2.22 -3.62 0.30
C PHE A 20 3.15 -3.25 1.47
N ALA A 21 3.07 -4.03 2.56
CA ALA A 21 3.94 -3.82 3.70
C ALA A 21 5.41 -3.98 3.31
N HIS A 22 5.69 -4.97 2.49
CA HIS A 22 7.05 -5.20 2.01
C HIS A 22 7.56 -4.01 1.20
N LEU A 23 6.73 -3.47 0.34
CA LEU A 23 7.10 -2.31 -0.47
C LEU A 23 7.41 -1.09 0.39
N LEU A 24 6.73 -0.98 1.51
CA LEU A 24 6.93 0.15 2.42
C LEU A 24 8.00 -0.10 3.47
N GLY A 25 8.51 -1.32 3.53
CA GLY A 25 9.50 -1.66 4.53
C GLY A 25 8.93 -1.81 5.93
N THR A 26 7.68 -2.24 6.03
CA THR A 26 7.01 -2.41 7.31
C THR A 26 6.40 -3.81 7.38
N THR A 27 5.57 -4.06 8.39
CA THR A 27 4.95 -5.36 8.56
C THR A 27 3.49 -5.33 8.12
N VAL A 28 2.97 -6.52 7.81
CA VAL A 28 1.57 -6.64 7.42
C VAL A 28 0.64 -6.21 8.55
N VAL A 29 1.05 -6.44 9.79
CA VAL A 29 0.28 -6.03 10.95
C VAL A 29 0.10 -4.52 10.97
N THR A 30 1.15 -3.80 10.66
CA THR A 30 1.11 -2.34 10.61
C THR A 30 0.16 -1.86 9.53
N VAL A 31 0.25 -2.44 8.33
CA VAL A 31 -0.63 -2.06 7.24
C VAL A 31 -2.08 -2.37 7.60
N ASN A 32 -2.31 -3.52 8.21
CA ASN A 32 -3.65 -3.91 8.64
C ASN A 32 -4.24 -2.89 9.60
N ARG A 33 -3.44 -2.43 10.56
CA ARG A 33 -3.90 -1.43 11.52
C ARG A 33 -4.23 -0.11 10.83
N TRP A 34 -3.42 0.29 9.87
CA TRP A 34 -3.70 1.51 9.12
C TRP A 34 -5.04 1.40 8.39
N GLU A 35 -5.27 0.27 7.75
CA GLU A 35 -6.48 0.08 6.94
C GLU A 35 -7.73 -0.08 7.79
N ASN A 36 -7.57 -0.48 9.04
CA ASN A 36 -8.70 -0.61 9.96
C ASN A 36 -8.89 0.62 10.84
N GLY A 37 -8.07 1.63 10.66
CA GLY A 37 -8.19 2.87 11.41
C GLY A 37 -7.67 2.77 12.82
N LYS A 38 -6.94 1.72 13.16
CA LYS A 38 -6.40 1.54 14.51
C LYS A 38 -5.09 2.27 14.73
N ALA A 39 -4.42 2.63 13.67
CA ALA A 39 -3.17 3.38 13.72
C ALA A 39 -3.07 4.25 12.50
N LYS A 40 -2.25 5.28 12.58
CA LYS A 40 -2.02 6.17 11.45
C LYS A 40 -0.57 6.05 11.01
N PRO A 41 -0.31 6.11 9.70
CA PRO A 41 1.06 6.06 9.21
C PRO A 41 1.81 7.32 9.66
N SER A 42 3.10 7.15 9.95
CA SER A 42 3.93 8.28 10.30
C SER A 42 4.16 9.14 9.07
N ARG A 43 4.74 10.31 9.30
CA ARG A 43 5.02 11.23 8.21
C ARG A 43 5.87 10.59 7.10
N LEU A 44 6.84 9.78 7.49
CA LEU A 44 7.69 9.09 6.53
C LEU A 44 6.89 8.12 5.67
N TYR A 45 6.00 7.37 6.29
CA TYR A 45 5.18 6.43 5.54
C TYR A 45 4.16 7.14 4.67
N VAL A 46 3.63 8.25 5.13
CA VAL A 46 2.71 9.04 4.30
C VAL A 46 3.43 9.49 3.03
N LYS A 47 4.66 9.92 3.16
CA LYS A 47 5.44 10.33 2.00
C LYS A 47 5.65 9.16 1.04
N GLU A 48 5.99 8.00 1.58
CA GLU A 48 6.18 6.80 0.76
C GLU A 48 4.89 6.40 0.06
N LEU A 49 3.78 6.47 0.79
CA LEU A 49 2.48 6.12 0.21
C LEU A 49 2.13 7.04 -0.95
N LYS A 50 2.40 8.33 -0.80
CA LYS A 50 2.12 9.28 -1.87
C LYS A 50 3.01 9.01 -3.08
N GLU A 51 4.24 8.65 -2.85
CA GLU A 51 5.16 8.34 -3.95
C GLU A 51 4.71 7.08 -4.68
N LEU A 52 4.30 6.07 -3.94
CA LEU A 52 3.79 4.86 -4.57
C LEU A 52 2.57 5.16 -5.42
N ARG A 53 1.67 5.98 -4.90
CA ARG A 53 0.47 6.35 -5.63
C ARG A 53 0.82 7.04 -6.96
N ASN A 54 1.83 7.90 -6.94
CA ASN A 54 2.22 8.64 -8.13
C ASN A 54 3.02 7.81 -9.11
N ASN A 55 3.91 6.98 -8.60
CA ASN A 55 4.84 6.24 -9.46
C ASN A 55 4.23 5.01 -10.10
N TYR A 56 3.25 4.39 -9.44
CA TYR A 56 2.62 3.19 -9.96
C TYR A 56 1.19 3.47 -10.33
N ALA A 57 1.02 4.36 -11.29
CA ALA A 57 -0.30 4.93 -11.56
C ALA A 57 -1.29 3.93 -12.13
N SER A 58 -0.90 3.01 -13.00
CA SER A 58 -1.90 2.20 -13.64
C SER A 58 -1.48 0.82 -14.07
N CYS A 59 -0.24 0.60 -14.38
CA CYS A 59 0.16 -0.65 -15.03
C CYS A 59 0.43 -1.81 -14.10
N VAL A 60 0.46 -1.55 -12.81
CA VAL A 60 0.86 -2.58 -11.85
C VAL A 60 -0.13 -3.74 -11.78
N CYS A 61 -1.39 -3.45 -11.99
CA CYS A 61 -2.40 -4.51 -11.93
C CYS A 61 -2.15 -5.63 -12.92
N ARG A 62 -1.65 -5.28 -14.08
CA ARG A 62 -1.34 -6.28 -15.09
C ARG A 62 -0.20 -7.18 -14.67
N ARG A 63 0.79 -6.59 -14.03
CA ARG A 63 1.99 -7.32 -13.65
C ARG A 63 1.77 -8.19 -12.44
N LYS A 64 0.72 -7.92 -11.70
CA LYS A 64 0.41 -8.68 -10.51
C LYS A 64 0.33 -10.17 -10.79
N GLU A 65 -0.28 -10.54 -11.87
CA GLU A 65 -0.44 -11.95 -12.20
C GLU A 65 0.89 -12.65 -12.36
N LEU A 66 1.85 -11.97 -12.97
CA LEU A 66 3.17 -12.55 -13.17
C LEU A 66 3.95 -12.64 -11.87
N GLU A 67 3.80 -11.65 -11.03
CA GLU A 67 4.54 -11.63 -9.78
C GLU A 67 3.99 -12.58 -8.74
N GLU A 68 2.71 -12.79 -8.78
CA GLU A 68 2.07 -13.66 -7.81
C GLU A 68 2.26 -15.15 -8.12
N SER A 69 2.60 -15.45 -9.34
CA SER A 69 2.80 -16.85 -9.76
C SER A 69 4.19 -17.38 -9.42
#